data_8eed3a82c0c6b9dddfa7a18fbb502851
#
_entry.id   8eed3a82c0c6b9dddfa7a18fbb502851
#
_cell.length_a   1.000
_cell.length_b   1.000
_cell.length_c   1.000
_cell.angle_alpha   90.00
_cell.angle_beta   90.00
_cell.angle_gamma   90.00
#
_symmetry.space_group_name_H-M   'P 1'
#
loop_
_entity.id
_entity.type
_entity.pdbx_description
1 polymer ?
#
loop_
_entity_poly.entity_id
_entity_poly.type
_entity_poly.pdbx_seq_one_letter_code
_entity_poly.pdbx_strand_id
1 'polypeptide(L)'
;MVERMKVKLLPLKAVGLIMLIGLVHGLVYVFLMPPWQHYDEPTHFEYAWLLANRWQIPQAGDYDPGMRLDVAQSMIEHEFYAGLNYLPDLEAADGKVDIGGYSQLDEPPVYYILAAIPVALLRTLPVTTQLYGARLASIVLLVVSIGAVYGMVSELTRPGNPLRWVIPGGMALLPGYVELMSAINNDVGAAAFMSLALWGTVKLAKKGWHTPTVIWSGIAAGLCLLVKETAYLAVPLWFLGVILSLLRKSWTWGVWIGFILASGAAFVAIFGWGDALFWYRSTFQSDGTRAPHTAAPLGQAVFLLTPDDPLPFGGSRLSQLLPGSTTRDLRGKVVTVGAWIWADEPMSISMPVLTAFKTGRDADQAVNTIEISTIPVFYAYQTLVAENTSTLHLHLENASRAADQTGKVYYDGIVLALGEYPADEAPAWDGPLAESGTWGDMAVTNLLRNASAEDIGPRVKPWVDRIGSRVIPDSGRPSLILYSVI
;
A
#
# COMPACT_ATOMS: atom_id res chain seq x y z
N MET A 1 -11.86 29.41 47.98
CA MET A 1 -10.90 29.53 46.81
C MET A 1 -10.00 28.32 46.67
N VAL A 2 -9.53 27.71 47.75
CA VAL A 2 -8.62 26.51 47.75
C VAL A 2 -9.32 25.25 47.23
N GLU A 3 -10.60 25.05 47.49
CA GLU A 3 -11.37 23.87 47.08
C GLU A 3 -11.64 23.80 45.55
N ARG A 4 -11.82 24.97 44.89
CA ARG A 4 -11.96 25.03 43.42
C ARG A 4 -10.67 24.77 42.65
N MET A 5 -9.50 24.98 43.27
CA MET A 5 -8.22 24.67 42.67
C MET A 5 -7.89 23.17 42.70
N LYS A 6 -8.28 22.45 43.76
CA LYS A 6 -8.05 20.99 43.86
C LYS A 6 -8.81 20.19 42.81
N VAL A 7 -10.02 20.61 42.43
CA VAL A 7 -10.86 19.93 41.45
C VAL A 7 -10.32 20.07 40.02
N LYS A 8 -9.58 21.15 39.70
CA LYS A 8 -8.97 21.34 38.37
C LYS A 8 -7.68 20.56 38.13
N LEU A 9 -6.96 20.24 39.19
CA LEU A 9 -5.66 19.52 39.07
C LEU A 9 -5.80 18.00 39.03
N LEU A 10 -6.91 17.43 39.53
CA LEU A 10 -7.15 15.99 39.52
C LEU A 10 -7.27 15.41 38.09
N PRO A 11 -8.04 16.00 37.15
CA PRO A 11 -8.15 15.43 35.80
C PRO A 11 -6.85 15.50 35.01
N LEU A 12 -6.02 16.54 35.19
CA LEU A 12 -4.73 16.64 34.52
C LEU A 12 -3.75 15.59 35.04
N LYS A 13 -3.74 15.27 36.31
CA LYS A 13 -2.89 14.24 36.90
C LYS A 13 -3.26 12.84 36.43
N ALA A 14 -4.56 12.58 36.27
CA ALA A 14 -5.02 11.25 35.86
C ALA A 14 -4.78 11.00 34.37
N VAL A 15 -4.98 11.98 33.46
CA VAL A 15 -4.63 11.82 32.05
C VAL A 15 -3.14 11.64 31.88
N GLY A 16 -2.30 12.39 32.62
CA GLY A 16 -0.88 12.21 32.63
C GLY A 16 -0.46 10.81 33.07
N LEU A 17 -1.16 10.21 34.06
CA LEU A 17 -0.93 8.85 34.50
C LEU A 17 -1.25 7.83 33.39
N ILE A 18 -2.39 7.97 32.69
CA ILE A 18 -2.75 7.07 31.58
C ILE A 18 -1.74 7.18 30.44
N MET A 19 -1.34 8.41 30.09
CA MET A 19 -0.29 8.64 29.08
C MET A 19 1.05 8.03 29.51
N LEU A 20 1.40 8.12 30.79
CA LEU A 20 2.59 7.48 31.34
C LEU A 20 2.51 5.94 31.28
N ILE A 21 1.34 5.38 31.61
CA ILE A 21 1.11 3.92 31.47
C ILE A 21 1.29 3.50 30.02
N GLY A 22 0.68 4.23 29.07
CA GLY A 22 0.82 3.96 27.64
C GLY A 22 2.28 4.10 27.18
N LEU A 23 2.99 5.12 27.65
CA LEU A 23 4.42 5.31 27.37
C LEU A 23 5.25 4.11 27.87
N VAL A 24 5.07 3.74 29.14
CA VAL A 24 5.84 2.62 29.75
C VAL A 24 5.51 1.31 29.04
N HIS A 25 4.22 1.05 28.76
CA HIS A 25 3.79 -0.14 28.04
C HIS A 25 4.37 -0.17 26.61
N GLY A 26 4.32 0.96 25.90
CA GLY A 26 4.92 1.10 24.57
C GLY A 26 6.45 0.86 24.59
N LEU A 27 7.15 1.42 25.59
CA LEU A 27 8.59 1.17 25.74
C LEU A 27 8.90 -0.32 26.00
N VAL A 28 8.05 -1.03 26.73
CA VAL A 28 8.19 -2.49 26.87
C VAL A 28 8.14 -3.17 25.51
N TYR A 29 7.17 -2.84 24.64
CA TYR A 29 7.07 -3.43 23.30
C TYR A 29 8.21 -3.02 22.37
N VAL A 30 8.69 -1.77 22.45
CA VAL A 30 9.86 -1.33 21.66
C VAL A 30 11.05 -2.27 21.85
N PHE A 31 11.29 -2.73 23.08
CA PHE A 31 12.45 -3.57 23.41
C PHE A 31 12.14 -5.06 23.53
N LEU A 32 10.88 -5.43 23.78
CA LEU A 32 10.45 -6.83 23.88
C LEU A 32 10.35 -7.48 22.49
N MET A 33 9.85 -6.72 21.50
CA MET A 33 9.78 -7.23 20.14
C MET A 33 11.17 -7.24 19.51
N PRO A 34 11.65 -8.42 19.07
CA PRO A 34 12.96 -8.50 18.44
C PRO A 34 13.05 -7.55 17.23
N PRO A 35 14.25 -7.10 16.86
CA PRO A 35 14.44 -6.30 15.67
C PRO A 35 13.85 -6.98 14.42
N TRP A 36 13.21 -6.18 13.56
CA TRP A 36 12.65 -6.59 12.28
C TRP A 36 11.41 -7.49 12.34
N GLN A 37 10.90 -7.84 13.54
CA GLN A 37 9.78 -8.77 13.71
C GLN A 37 8.39 -8.11 13.63
N HIS A 38 8.30 -6.77 13.65
CA HIS A 38 7.06 -6.10 13.32
C HIS A 38 6.74 -6.24 11.84
N TYR A 39 5.46 -6.13 11.51
CA TYR A 39 4.96 -6.27 10.14
C TYR A 39 5.60 -5.24 9.20
N ASP A 40 6.23 -5.72 8.11
CA ASP A 40 6.92 -4.93 7.07
C ASP A 40 7.96 -3.92 7.62
N GLU A 41 8.45 -4.13 8.83
CA GLU A 41 9.35 -3.19 9.52
C GLU A 41 10.64 -2.88 8.74
N PRO A 42 11.30 -3.85 8.05
CA PRO A 42 12.49 -3.55 7.28
C PRO A 42 12.25 -2.52 6.16
N THR A 43 11.15 -2.61 5.43
CA THR A 43 10.83 -1.70 4.32
C THR A 43 10.35 -0.34 4.81
N HIS A 44 9.63 -0.27 5.94
CA HIS A 44 9.33 1.00 6.61
C HIS A 44 10.59 1.69 7.12
N PHE A 45 11.53 0.91 7.67
CA PHE A 45 12.83 1.43 8.10
C PHE A 45 13.64 1.94 6.90
N GLU A 46 13.67 1.21 5.78
CA GLU A 46 14.35 1.64 4.55
C GLU A 46 13.90 3.03 4.11
N TYR A 47 12.59 3.29 4.08
CA TYR A 47 12.08 4.62 3.74
C TYR A 47 12.64 5.69 4.69
N ALA A 48 12.51 5.48 6.01
CA ALA A 48 13.00 6.43 7.01
C ALA A 48 14.52 6.64 6.90
N TRP A 49 15.27 5.58 6.62
CA TRP A 49 16.72 5.62 6.47
C TRP A 49 17.15 6.39 5.21
N LEU A 50 16.54 6.11 4.06
CA LEU A 50 16.82 6.83 2.81
C LEU A 50 16.55 8.32 2.96
N LEU A 51 15.42 8.67 3.58
CA LEU A 51 15.05 10.05 3.85
C LEU A 51 16.05 10.73 4.80
N ALA A 52 16.47 10.04 5.86
CA ALA A 52 17.44 10.55 6.84
C ALA A 52 18.82 10.80 6.24
N ASN A 53 19.26 9.98 5.28
CA ASN A 53 20.61 10.04 4.72
C ASN A 53 20.70 10.83 3.41
N ARG A 54 19.63 10.85 2.60
CA ARG A 54 19.61 11.55 1.31
C ARG A 54 18.95 12.92 1.35
N TRP A 55 18.16 13.23 2.38
CA TRP A 55 17.35 14.46 2.51
C TRP A 55 16.41 14.70 1.31
N GLN A 56 16.00 13.65 0.66
CA GLN A 56 15.05 13.64 -0.45
C GLN A 56 13.97 12.61 -0.16
N ILE A 57 12.74 12.88 -0.60
CA ILE A 57 11.65 11.88 -0.51
C ILE A 57 12.02 10.76 -1.49
N PRO A 58 12.21 9.52 -0.99
CA PRO A 58 12.53 8.39 -1.84
C PRO A 58 11.42 8.13 -2.85
N GLN A 59 11.80 7.58 -3.98
CA GLN A 59 10.87 7.15 -5.03
C GLN A 59 10.89 5.62 -5.14
N ALA A 60 9.86 5.07 -5.78
CA ALA A 60 9.83 3.66 -6.10
C ALA A 60 11.12 3.25 -6.83
N GLY A 61 11.74 2.13 -6.41
CA GLY A 61 13.02 1.68 -6.94
C GLY A 61 14.26 2.24 -6.25
N ASP A 62 14.16 3.28 -5.42
CA ASP A 62 15.29 3.76 -4.62
C ASP A 62 15.68 2.73 -3.57
N TYR A 63 16.98 2.45 -3.44
CA TYR A 63 17.53 1.65 -2.35
C TYR A 63 19.00 2.00 -2.12
N ASP A 64 19.53 1.52 -1.01
CA ASP A 64 20.96 1.60 -0.71
C ASP A 64 21.51 0.21 -0.43
N PRO A 65 22.47 -0.29 -1.26
CA PRO A 65 23.01 -1.64 -1.12
C PRO A 65 23.69 -1.89 0.24
N GLY A 66 24.41 -0.89 0.75
CA GLY A 66 25.10 -1.00 2.04
C GLY A 66 24.12 -1.09 3.19
N MET A 67 23.11 -0.23 3.20
CA MET A 67 22.06 -0.27 4.22
C MET A 67 21.28 -1.60 4.21
N ARG A 68 20.91 -2.09 3.02
CA ARG A 68 20.20 -3.39 2.93
C ARG A 68 21.06 -4.55 3.40
N LEU A 69 22.36 -4.52 3.13
CA LEU A 69 23.32 -5.50 3.65
C LEU A 69 23.36 -5.46 5.19
N ASP A 70 23.49 -4.26 5.78
CA ASP A 70 23.50 -4.07 7.23
C ASP A 70 22.18 -4.55 7.88
N VAL A 71 21.04 -4.25 7.25
CA VAL A 71 19.72 -4.73 7.71
C VAL A 71 19.64 -6.24 7.65
N ALA A 72 20.01 -6.85 6.53
CA ALA A 72 19.96 -8.31 6.36
C ALA A 72 20.90 -9.03 7.35
N GLN A 73 22.09 -8.50 7.57
CA GLN A 73 23.01 -9.02 8.59
C GLN A 73 22.41 -8.92 9.98
N SER A 74 21.81 -7.77 10.32
CA SER A 74 21.12 -7.59 11.60
C SER A 74 19.90 -8.53 11.73
N MET A 75 19.17 -8.79 10.63
CA MET A 75 18.08 -9.77 10.61
C MET A 75 18.57 -11.20 10.90
N ILE A 76 19.74 -11.57 10.39
CA ILE A 76 20.39 -12.85 10.70
C ILE A 76 20.80 -12.92 12.18
N GLU A 77 21.47 -11.88 12.69
CA GLU A 77 21.92 -11.79 14.07
C GLU A 77 20.78 -11.88 15.09
N HIS A 78 19.59 -11.41 14.71
CA HIS A 78 18.39 -11.42 15.57
C HIS A 78 17.40 -12.54 15.21
N GLU A 79 17.87 -13.59 14.55
CA GLU A 79 17.11 -14.81 14.27
C GLU A 79 15.80 -14.59 13.49
N PHE A 80 15.71 -13.52 12.69
CA PHE A 80 14.52 -13.22 11.88
C PHE A 80 14.14 -14.39 10.96
N TYR A 81 15.13 -15.10 10.44
CA TYR A 81 14.96 -16.22 9.52
C TYR A 81 14.79 -17.58 10.19
N ALA A 82 14.88 -17.67 11.53
CA ALA A 82 14.89 -18.95 12.25
C ALA A 82 13.68 -19.86 11.97
N GLY A 83 12.52 -19.27 11.69
CA GLY A 83 11.30 -20.02 11.36
C GLY A 83 11.10 -20.28 9.87
N LEU A 84 11.96 -19.75 8.97
CA LEU A 84 11.73 -19.74 7.54
C LEU A 84 12.48 -20.84 6.76
N ASN A 85 13.35 -21.64 7.42
CA ASN A 85 14.29 -22.59 6.79
C ASN A 85 15.05 -21.99 5.59
N TYR A 86 15.30 -20.70 5.64
CA TYR A 86 16.01 -19.92 4.63
C TYR A 86 16.95 -18.97 5.34
N LEU A 87 18.18 -18.91 4.89
CA LEU A 87 19.17 -17.94 5.30
C LEU A 87 19.70 -17.28 4.02
N PRO A 88 19.63 -15.93 3.87
CA PRO A 88 20.17 -15.28 2.70
C PRO A 88 21.69 -15.44 2.64
N ASP A 89 22.21 -15.75 1.46
CA ASP A 89 23.65 -15.74 1.19
C ASP A 89 24.07 -14.30 0.86
N LEU A 90 24.64 -13.62 1.85
CA LEU A 90 25.03 -12.21 1.72
C LEU A 90 26.25 -12.03 0.82
N GLU A 91 27.10 -13.05 0.66
CA GLU A 91 28.27 -12.98 -0.20
C GLU A 91 27.87 -13.11 -1.68
N ALA A 92 26.92 -14.00 -1.98
CA ALA A 92 26.43 -14.20 -3.34
C ALA A 92 25.52 -13.08 -3.83
N ALA A 93 24.94 -12.28 -2.91
CA ALA A 93 23.94 -11.27 -3.27
C ALA A 93 24.53 -10.02 -3.94
N ASP A 94 25.85 -9.84 -3.97
CA ASP A 94 26.55 -8.70 -4.61
C ASP A 94 25.90 -7.33 -4.32
N GLY A 95 25.52 -7.11 -3.05
CA GLY A 95 24.84 -5.87 -2.61
C GLY A 95 23.36 -5.77 -2.97
N LYS A 96 22.79 -6.77 -3.60
CA LYS A 96 21.36 -6.83 -4.01
C LYS A 96 20.54 -7.66 -3.03
N VAL A 97 20.63 -7.35 -1.76
CA VAL A 97 19.93 -8.11 -0.70
C VAL A 97 18.47 -7.70 -0.63
N ASP A 98 17.57 -8.68 -0.69
CA ASP A 98 16.16 -8.49 -0.39
C ASP A 98 15.95 -8.51 1.14
N ILE A 99 15.44 -7.40 1.69
CA ILE A 99 15.10 -7.28 3.10
C ILE A 99 13.67 -7.72 3.42
N GLY A 100 12.95 -8.23 2.42
CA GLY A 100 11.58 -8.73 2.55
C GLY A 100 10.52 -7.63 2.69
N GLY A 101 9.25 -8.03 2.60
CA GLY A 101 8.11 -7.11 2.70
C GLY A 101 7.76 -6.40 1.39
N TYR A 102 6.75 -5.53 1.45
CA TYR A 102 6.38 -4.66 0.36
C TYR A 102 7.17 -3.36 0.43
N SER A 103 7.60 -2.83 -0.71
CA SER A 103 8.18 -1.50 -0.77
C SER A 103 7.17 -0.47 -0.26
N GLN A 104 7.63 0.40 0.64
CA GLN A 104 6.84 1.49 1.20
C GLN A 104 7.18 2.84 0.55
N LEU A 105 8.02 2.84 -0.50
CA LEU A 105 8.60 4.07 -1.05
C LEU A 105 7.61 4.93 -1.84
N ASP A 106 6.45 4.39 -2.19
CA ASP A 106 5.33 5.10 -2.80
C ASP A 106 4.32 5.63 -1.76
N GLU A 107 4.50 5.30 -0.48
CA GLU A 107 3.64 5.78 0.60
C GLU A 107 3.88 7.27 0.91
N PRO A 108 2.87 7.99 1.42
CA PRO A 108 3.02 9.40 1.80
C PRO A 108 4.07 9.62 2.91
N PRO A 109 4.86 10.73 2.86
CA PRO A 109 6.13 10.84 3.58
C PRO A 109 6.04 11.28 5.05
N VAL A 110 4.93 11.83 5.53
CA VAL A 110 4.90 12.57 6.81
C VAL A 110 5.28 11.72 8.01
N TYR A 111 4.81 10.47 8.08
CA TYR A 111 5.22 9.58 9.16
C TYR A 111 6.73 9.29 9.08
N TYR A 112 7.25 9.02 7.88
CA TYR A 112 8.67 8.69 7.69
C TYR A 112 9.59 9.88 7.96
N ILE A 113 9.13 11.12 7.74
CA ILE A 113 9.86 12.32 8.17
C ILE A 113 10.06 12.32 9.69
N LEU A 114 9.03 11.96 10.45
CA LEU A 114 9.14 11.87 11.92
C LEU A 114 10.06 10.73 12.35
N ALA A 115 9.95 9.56 11.72
CA ALA A 115 10.81 8.41 11.98
C ALA A 115 12.27 8.64 11.54
N ALA A 116 12.49 9.42 10.49
CA ALA A 116 13.82 9.77 10.00
C ALA A 116 14.62 10.67 10.95
N ILE A 117 13.98 11.46 11.81
CA ILE A 117 14.67 12.34 12.75
C ILE A 117 15.62 11.55 13.66
N PRO A 118 15.17 10.56 14.45
CA PRO A 118 16.10 9.77 15.28
C PRO A 118 17.09 8.95 14.44
N VAL A 119 16.71 8.45 13.26
CA VAL A 119 17.63 7.74 12.35
C VAL A 119 18.78 8.66 11.95
N ALA A 120 18.51 9.90 11.55
CA ALA A 120 19.53 10.89 11.19
C ALA A 120 20.46 11.24 12.36
N LEU A 121 19.92 11.32 13.58
CA LEU A 121 20.72 11.59 14.79
C LEU A 121 21.62 10.40 15.15
N LEU A 122 21.21 9.19 14.84
CA LEU A 122 21.89 7.94 15.18
C LEU A 122 22.66 7.32 13.99
N ARG A 123 22.79 8.03 12.86
CA ARG A 123 23.32 7.51 11.59
C ARG A 123 24.73 6.88 11.66
N THR A 124 25.52 7.22 12.67
CA THR A 124 26.86 6.66 12.89
C THR A 124 26.86 5.39 13.75
N LEU A 125 25.70 4.99 14.26
CA LEU A 125 25.52 3.80 15.11
C LEU A 125 24.99 2.64 14.27
N PRO A 126 25.09 1.39 14.77
CA PRO A 126 24.56 0.21 14.10
C PRO A 126 23.09 0.38 13.70
N VAL A 127 22.70 -0.23 12.59
CA VAL A 127 21.34 -0.14 12.01
C VAL A 127 20.27 -0.56 13.01
N THR A 128 20.53 -1.55 13.88
CA THR A 128 19.65 -1.96 14.97
C THR A 128 19.38 -0.84 15.98
N THR A 129 20.41 -0.03 16.30
CA THR A 129 20.24 1.13 17.19
C THR A 129 19.39 2.21 16.54
N GLN A 130 19.57 2.42 15.23
CA GLN A 130 18.76 3.35 14.45
C GLN A 130 17.28 2.89 14.40
N LEU A 131 17.04 1.59 14.26
CA LEU A 131 15.71 0.97 14.32
C LEU A 131 15.01 1.30 15.65
N TYR A 132 15.66 1.06 16.78
CA TYR A 132 15.10 1.41 18.09
C TYR A 132 14.82 2.91 18.22
N GLY A 133 15.69 3.76 17.68
CA GLY A 133 15.46 5.20 17.61
C GLY A 133 14.16 5.54 16.87
N ALA A 134 13.94 4.94 15.70
CA ALA A 134 12.73 5.15 14.91
C ALA A 134 11.47 4.61 15.62
N ARG A 135 11.54 3.45 16.31
CA ARG A 135 10.44 2.94 17.15
C ARG A 135 10.08 3.92 18.26
N LEU A 136 11.05 4.62 18.85
CA LEU A 136 10.79 5.65 19.89
C LEU A 136 10.01 6.84 19.34
N ALA A 137 10.19 7.23 18.07
CA ALA A 137 9.35 8.25 17.43
C ALA A 137 7.89 7.81 17.36
N SER A 138 7.62 6.53 17.09
CA SER A 138 6.27 5.96 17.10
C SER A 138 5.62 6.03 18.49
N ILE A 139 6.38 5.81 19.56
CA ILE A 139 5.86 5.93 20.94
C ILE A 139 5.36 7.33 21.27
N VAL A 140 5.97 8.37 20.72
CA VAL A 140 5.46 9.74 20.88
C VAL A 140 4.06 9.86 20.29
N LEU A 141 3.84 9.26 19.12
CA LEU A 141 2.52 9.26 18.45
C LEU A 141 1.50 8.39 19.21
N LEU A 142 1.91 7.29 19.84
CA LEU A 142 1.07 6.53 20.76
C LEU A 142 0.53 7.42 21.89
N VAL A 143 1.42 8.15 22.56
CA VAL A 143 1.04 9.05 23.66
C VAL A 143 0.09 10.15 23.19
N VAL A 144 0.35 10.72 22.00
CA VAL A 144 -0.53 11.71 21.35
C VAL A 144 -1.91 11.13 21.11
N SER A 145 -2.01 9.91 20.56
CA SER A 145 -3.29 9.27 20.28
C SER A 145 -4.12 9.01 21.54
N ILE A 146 -3.49 8.52 22.61
CA ILE A 146 -4.14 8.32 23.92
C ILE A 146 -4.67 9.65 24.48
N GLY A 147 -3.87 10.72 24.40
CA GLY A 147 -4.27 12.06 24.82
C GLY A 147 -5.45 12.60 23.99
N ALA A 148 -5.44 12.38 22.67
CA ALA A 148 -6.52 12.78 21.78
C ALA A 148 -7.83 12.03 22.09
N VAL A 149 -7.76 10.72 22.33
CA VAL A 149 -8.93 9.91 22.73
C VAL A 149 -9.47 10.35 24.07
N TYR A 150 -8.62 10.64 25.07
CA TYR A 150 -9.07 11.24 26.33
C TYR A 150 -9.80 12.57 26.09
N GLY A 151 -9.24 13.44 25.23
CA GLY A 151 -9.85 14.71 24.86
C GLY A 151 -11.24 14.51 24.23
N MET A 152 -11.35 13.60 23.26
CA MET A 152 -12.59 13.27 22.56
C MET A 152 -13.66 12.74 23.53
N VAL A 153 -13.32 11.76 24.38
CA VAL A 153 -14.25 11.18 25.35
C VAL A 153 -14.68 12.24 26.39
N SER A 154 -13.77 13.15 26.75
CA SER A 154 -14.07 14.25 27.66
C SER A 154 -15.07 15.24 27.08
N GLU A 155 -15.10 15.43 25.76
CA GLU A 155 -16.12 16.22 25.08
C GLU A 155 -17.48 15.50 25.07
N LEU A 156 -17.52 14.19 24.99
CA LEU A 156 -18.74 13.39 24.88
C LEU A 156 -19.41 13.10 26.22
N THR A 157 -18.66 13.17 27.32
CA THR A 157 -19.13 12.76 28.66
C THR A 157 -19.13 13.90 29.67
N ARG A 158 -19.91 13.75 30.77
CA ARG A 158 -19.91 14.70 31.89
C ARG A 158 -18.67 14.53 32.77
N PRO A 159 -18.17 15.58 33.44
CA PRO A 159 -17.12 15.44 34.45
C PRO A 159 -17.49 14.36 35.49
N GLY A 160 -16.50 13.52 35.83
CA GLY A 160 -16.71 12.39 36.76
C GLY A 160 -17.20 11.10 36.09
N ASN A 161 -17.54 11.09 34.81
CA ASN A 161 -17.92 9.86 34.12
C ASN A 161 -16.69 8.92 33.98
N PRO A 162 -16.78 7.64 34.39
CA PRO A 162 -15.66 6.68 34.35
C PRO A 162 -15.15 6.40 32.94
N LEU A 163 -15.98 6.56 31.91
CA LEU A 163 -15.53 6.35 30.51
C LEU A 163 -14.37 7.26 30.12
N ARG A 164 -14.18 8.41 30.78
CA ARG A 164 -13.03 9.28 30.56
C ARG A 164 -11.68 8.61 30.87
N TRP A 165 -11.72 7.58 31.70
CA TRP A 165 -10.53 6.84 32.13
C TRP A 165 -10.48 5.46 31.52
N VAL A 166 -11.64 4.79 31.44
CA VAL A 166 -11.74 3.40 30.96
C VAL A 166 -11.38 3.31 29.48
N ILE A 167 -11.86 4.25 28.63
CA ILE A 167 -11.59 4.17 27.19
C ILE A 167 -10.11 4.45 26.88
N PRO A 168 -9.49 5.59 27.24
CA PRO A 168 -8.09 5.82 26.96
C PRO A 168 -7.18 4.89 27.77
N GLY A 169 -7.58 4.46 28.97
CA GLY A 169 -6.86 3.46 29.76
C GLY A 169 -6.87 2.08 29.13
N GLY A 170 -8.03 1.66 28.62
CA GLY A 170 -8.15 0.43 27.84
C GLY A 170 -7.26 0.46 26.60
N MET A 171 -7.23 1.59 25.88
CA MET A 171 -6.37 1.78 24.72
C MET A 171 -4.87 1.72 25.08
N ALA A 172 -4.47 2.34 26.22
CA ALA A 172 -3.09 2.31 26.71
C ALA A 172 -2.64 0.92 27.18
N LEU A 173 -3.59 0.03 27.50
CA LEU A 173 -3.34 -1.34 27.99
C LEU A 173 -3.66 -2.44 26.97
N LEU A 174 -4.22 -2.10 25.80
CA LEU A 174 -4.54 -3.08 24.76
C LEU A 174 -3.26 -3.55 24.05
N PRO A 175 -2.81 -4.81 24.25
CA PRO A 175 -1.53 -5.26 23.77
C PRO A 175 -1.34 -5.06 22.26
N GLY A 176 -2.27 -5.54 21.42
CA GLY A 176 -2.15 -5.43 19.97
C GLY A 176 -2.15 -3.98 19.45
N TYR A 177 -2.84 -3.04 20.13
CA TYR A 177 -2.76 -1.63 19.77
C TYR A 177 -1.40 -1.03 20.13
N VAL A 178 -0.90 -1.32 21.34
CA VAL A 178 0.39 -0.78 21.82
C VAL A 178 1.55 -1.37 21.01
N GLU A 179 1.48 -2.65 20.66
CA GLU A 179 2.42 -3.32 19.77
C GLU A 179 2.47 -2.62 18.41
N LEU A 180 1.33 -2.46 17.72
CA LEU A 180 1.25 -1.74 16.44
C LEU A 180 1.87 -0.34 16.55
N MET A 181 1.53 0.39 17.60
CA MET A 181 1.98 1.76 17.83
C MET A 181 3.44 1.86 18.28
N SER A 182 4.12 0.75 18.53
CA SER A 182 5.56 0.68 18.87
C SER A 182 6.44 0.33 17.66
N ALA A 183 5.84 -0.07 16.56
CA ALA A 183 6.53 -0.41 15.31
C ALA A 183 6.93 0.83 14.50
N ILE A 184 7.83 0.63 13.55
CA ILE A 184 8.01 1.58 12.45
C ILE A 184 6.96 1.24 11.39
N ASN A 185 5.88 2.02 11.37
CA ASN A 185 4.77 1.81 10.43
C ASN A 185 3.97 3.10 10.28
N ASN A 186 3.55 3.44 9.05
CA ASN A 186 2.73 4.64 8.79
C ASN A 186 1.33 4.57 9.41
N ASP A 187 0.84 3.37 9.79
CA ASP A 187 -0.40 3.23 10.58
C ASP A 187 -0.33 3.95 11.92
N VAL A 188 0.85 4.07 12.51
CA VAL A 188 1.09 4.83 13.74
C VAL A 188 0.75 6.30 13.57
N GLY A 189 1.24 6.89 12.47
CA GLY A 189 0.92 8.26 12.11
C GLY A 189 -0.57 8.45 11.79
N ALA A 190 -1.14 7.51 11.02
CA ALA A 190 -2.56 7.51 10.69
C ALA A 190 -3.44 7.48 11.94
N ALA A 191 -3.19 6.57 12.88
CA ALA A 191 -3.92 6.46 14.14
C ALA A 191 -3.82 7.72 15.00
N ALA A 192 -2.63 8.33 15.12
CA ALA A 192 -2.42 9.52 15.93
C ALA A 192 -3.13 10.74 15.33
N PHE A 193 -2.93 11.03 14.05
CA PHE A 193 -3.53 12.21 13.41
C PHE A 193 -5.03 12.06 13.22
N MET A 194 -5.53 10.85 12.92
CA MET A 194 -6.97 10.57 12.90
C MET A 194 -7.61 10.81 14.27
N SER A 195 -6.97 10.36 15.36
CA SER A 195 -7.46 10.58 16.72
C SER A 195 -7.55 12.07 17.05
N LEU A 196 -6.56 12.87 16.64
CA LEU A 196 -6.60 14.33 16.80
C LEU A 196 -7.71 14.96 15.96
N ALA A 197 -7.83 14.61 14.68
CA ALA A 197 -8.86 15.13 13.80
C ALA A 197 -10.27 14.82 14.34
N LEU A 198 -10.52 13.59 14.81
CA LEU A 198 -11.77 13.17 15.42
C LEU A 198 -12.08 13.93 16.72
N TRP A 199 -11.08 14.15 17.58
CA TRP A 199 -11.27 14.98 18.77
C TRP A 199 -11.73 16.39 18.41
N GLY A 200 -11.07 17.02 17.42
CA GLY A 200 -11.47 18.34 16.94
C GLY A 200 -12.87 18.35 16.34
N THR A 201 -13.19 17.36 15.52
CA THR A 201 -14.52 17.16 14.92
C THR A 201 -15.62 17.12 16.00
N VAL A 202 -15.44 16.26 17.01
CA VAL A 202 -16.38 16.13 18.12
C VAL A 202 -16.51 17.44 18.91
N LYS A 203 -15.39 18.12 19.15
CA LYS A 203 -15.38 19.39 19.87
C LYS A 203 -16.13 20.49 19.11
N LEU A 204 -15.91 20.58 17.79
CA LEU A 204 -16.62 21.52 16.91
C LEU A 204 -18.11 21.20 16.86
N ALA A 205 -18.49 19.96 16.66
CA ALA A 205 -19.91 19.55 16.64
C ALA A 205 -20.63 19.84 17.93
N LYS A 206 -19.97 19.70 19.09
CA LYS A 206 -20.59 19.94 20.42
C LYS A 206 -20.55 21.36 20.91
N LYS A 207 -19.46 22.09 20.72
CA LYS A 207 -19.24 23.42 21.26
C LYS A 207 -19.49 24.54 20.25
N GLY A 208 -19.63 24.21 18.97
CA GLY A 208 -19.76 25.19 17.90
C GLY A 208 -18.40 25.72 17.43
N TRP A 209 -18.46 26.74 16.58
CA TRP A 209 -17.28 27.32 15.93
C TRP A 209 -16.27 27.85 16.93
N HIS A 210 -15.03 27.41 16.82
CA HIS A 210 -13.89 27.93 17.57
C HIS A 210 -12.67 27.87 16.68
N THR A 211 -12.22 29.02 16.17
CA THR A 211 -11.16 29.13 15.16
C THR A 211 -9.89 28.31 15.46
N PRO A 212 -9.31 28.37 16.68
CA PRO A 212 -8.15 27.51 16.99
C PRO A 212 -8.45 26.01 16.83
N THR A 213 -9.67 25.56 17.19
CA THR A 213 -10.06 24.15 17.03
C THR A 213 -10.18 23.79 15.56
N VAL A 214 -10.78 24.65 14.73
CA VAL A 214 -10.86 24.44 13.27
C VAL A 214 -9.45 24.28 12.67
N ILE A 215 -8.54 25.20 13.05
CA ILE A 215 -7.17 25.20 12.50
C ILE A 215 -6.41 23.92 12.87
N TRP A 216 -6.26 23.62 14.17
CA TRP A 216 -5.43 22.47 14.57
C TRP A 216 -6.02 21.13 14.14
N SER A 217 -7.36 21.00 14.18
CA SER A 217 -8.00 19.76 13.73
C SER A 217 -8.02 19.62 12.20
N GLY A 218 -8.07 20.75 11.49
CA GLY A 218 -7.91 20.79 10.04
C GLY A 218 -6.49 20.41 9.60
N ILE A 219 -5.48 20.90 10.35
CA ILE A 219 -4.08 20.45 10.14
C ILE A 219 -3.97 18.95 10.39
N ALA A 220 -4.54 18.42 11.48
CA ALA A 220 -4.52 16.99 11.78
C ALA A 220 -5.20 16.16 10.67
N ALA A 221 -6.37 16.62 10.17
CA ALA A 221 -7.06 15.97 9.05
C ALA A 221 -6.23 16.04 7.74
N GLY A 222 -5.57 17.17 7.47
CA GLY A 222 -4.67 17.31 6.33
C GLY A 222 -3.44 16.42 6.42
N LEU A 223 -2.86 16.25 7.62
CA LEU A 223 -1.75 15.32 7.84
C LEU A 223 -2.16 13.88 7.58
N CYS A 224 -3.42 13.49 7.82
CA CYS A 224 -3.92 12.16 7.46
C CYS A 224 -3.77 11.86 5.97
N LEU A 225 -3.98 12.85 5.08
CA LEU A 225 -3.78 12.69 3.64
C LEU A 225 -2.31 12.44 3.26
N LEU A 226 -1.39 12.89 4.11
CA LEU A 226 0.05 12.81 3.87
C LEU A 226 0.72 11.68 4.66
N VAL A 227 -0.07 10.78 5.25
CA VAL A 227 0.44 9.64 6.03
C VAL A 227 0.01 8.31 5.44
N LYS A 228 -1.30 8.13 5.17
CA LYS A 228 -1.83 6.85 4.67
C LYS A 228 -3.21 7.02 4.04
N GLU A 229 -3.48 6.29 2.97
CA GLU A 229 -4.77 6.35 2.27
C GLU A 229 -5.96 5.98 3.17
N THR A 230 -5.79 5.00 4.06
CA THR A 230 -6.85 4.58 5.00
C THR A 230 -7.29 5.69 5.95
N ALA A 231 -6.45 6.71 6.18
CA ALA A 231 -6.75 7.86 7.03
C ALA A 231 -7.46 9.01 6.29
N TYR A 232 -7.71 8.92 4.98
CA TYR A 232 -8.40 9.95 4.20
C TYR A 232 -9.79 10.27 4.73
N LEU A 233 -10.44 9.32 5.39
CA LEU A 233 -11.74 9.50 6.05
C LEU A 233 -11.75 10.63 7.10
N ALA A 234 -10.60 11.01 7.65
CA ALA A 234 -10.48 12.12 8.58
C ALA A 234 -11.01 13.43 7.99
N VAL A 235 -10.78 13.66 6.69
CA VAL A 235 -11.14 14.92 6.02
C VAL A 235 -12.66 15.11 5.93
N PRO A 236 -13.45 14.18 5.34
CA PRO A 236 -14.90 14.33 5.30
C PRO A 236 -15.52 14.37 6.72
N LEU A 237 -14.98 13.65 7.71
CA LEU A 237 -15.43 13.72 9.09
C LEU A 237 -15.13 15.08 9.73
N TRP A 238 -13.97 15.68 9.45
CA TRP A 238 -13.64 17.02 9.89
C TRP A 238 -14.57 18.06 9.27
N PHE A 239 -14.85 17.99 7.95
CA PHE A 239 -15.83 18.84 7.31
C PHE A 239 -17.21 18.71 7.93
N LEU A 240 -17.66 17.49 8.25
CA LEU A 240 -18.91 17.27 8.96
C LEU A 240 -18.93 18.00 10.31
N GLY A 241 -17.85 17.95 11.08
CA GLY A 241 -17.71 18.67 12.33
C GLY A 241 -17.80 20.19 12.16
N VAL A 242 -17.17 20.71 11.12
CA VAL A 242 -17.25 22.14 10.73
C VAL A 242 -18.70 22.50 10.37
N ILE A 243 -19.36 21.74 9.51
CA ILE A 243 -20.77 21.94 9.12
C ILE A 243 -21.66 21.98 10.37
N LEU A 244 -21.56 20.97 11.24
CA LEU A 244 -22.37 20.91 12.46
C LEU A 244 -22.10 22.08 13.39
N SER A 245 -20.87 22.60 13.43
CA SER A 245 -20.52 23.79 14.22
C SER A 245 -21.15 25.05 13.66
N LEU A 246 -21.30 25.15 12.36
CA LEU A 246 -21.93 26.27 11.66
C LEU A 246 -23.45 26.24 11.78
N LEU A 247 -24.06 25.05 11.72
CA LEU A 247 -25.50 24.84 11.89
C LEU A 247 -26.03 25.37 13.28
N ARG A 248 -25.16 25.42 14.26
CA ARG A 248 -25.48 25.95 15.60
C ARG A 248 -25.53 27.46 15.65
N LYS A 249 -24.96 28.16 14.68
CA LYS A 249 -24.99 29.61 14.58
C LYS A 249 -26.07 29.99 13.57
N SER A 250 -26.92 30.95 13.91
CA SER A 250 -27.94 31.50 13.00
C SER A 250 -27.24 32.20 11.83
N TRP A 251 -27.02 31.48 10.78
CA TRP A 251 -26.36 31.99 9.60
C TRP A 251 -27.38 32.32 8.50
N THR A 252 -27.09 33.34 7.70
CA THR A 252 -27.90 33.67 6.53
C THR A 252 -27.76 32.61 5.44
N TRP A 253 -28.80 32.42 4.62
CA TRP A 253 -28.81 31.47 3.50
C TRP A 253 -27.61 31.62 2.58
N GLY A 254 -27.10 32.84 2.37
CA GLY A 254 -25.93 33.09 1.54
C GLY A 254 -24.65 32.42 2.06
N VAL A 255 -24.46 32.35 3.38
CA VAL A 255 -23.31 31.66 3.99
C VAL A 255 -23.42 30.14 3.82
N TRP A 256 -24.64 29.59 3.89
CA TRP A 256 -24.91 28.18 3.62
C TRP A 256 -24.58 27.79 2.18
N ILE A 257 -25.06 28.60 1.22
CA ILE A 257 -24.76 28.39 -0.21
C ILE A 257 -23.24 28.48 -0.44
N GLY A 258 -22.58 29.49 0.09
CA GLY A 258 -21.13 29.64 -0.02
C GLY A 258 -20.36 28.46 0.57
N PHE A 259 -20.82 27.93 1.71
CA PHE A 259 -20.21 26.76 2.36
C PHE A 259 -20.43 25.47 1.53
N ILE A 260 -21.64 25.24 1.03
CA ILE A 260 -21.95 24.07 0.16
C ILE A 260 -21.11 24.12 -1.12
N LEU A 261 -20.99 25.30 -1.74
CA LEU A 261 -20.15 25.47 -2.93
C LEU A 261 -18.67 25.27 -2.64
N ALA A 262 -18.17 25.81 -1.51
CA ALA A 262 -16.78 25.63 -1.10
C ALA A 262 -16.47 24.15 -0.74
N SER A 263 -17.40 23.47 -0.04
CA SER A 263 -17.27 22.05 0.30
C SER A 263 -17.36 21.16 -0.96
N GLY A 264 -18.25 21.51 -1.89
CA GLY A 264 -18.35 20.84 -3.19
C GLY A 264 -17.09 21.03 -4.04
N ALA A 265 -16.57 22.26 -4.10
CA ALA A 265 -15.31 22.56 -4.79
C ALA A 265 -14.12 21.85 -4.13
N ALA A 266 -14.05 21.81 -2.80
CA ALA A 266 -13.02 21.05 -2.08
C ALA A 266 -13.15 19.54 -2.30
N PHE A 267 -14.37 19.01 -2.31
CA PHE A 267 -14.63 17.61 -2.64
C PHE A 267 -14.19 17.27 -4.08
N VAL A 268 -14.57 18.09 -5.05
CA VAL A 268 -14.15 17.94 -6.45
C VAL A 268 -12.62 18.10 -6.57
N ALA A 269 -12.01 19.05 -5.84
CA ALA A 269 -10.57 19.24 -5.85
C ALA A 269 -9.83 18.06 -5.19
N ILE A 270 -10.37 17.47 -4.11
CA ILE A 270 -9.76 16.30 -3.45
C ILE A 270 -9.91 15.05 -4.31
N PHE A 271 -11.09 14.80 -4.88
CA PHE A 271 -11.29 13.67 -5.78
C PHE A 271 -10.62 13.89 -7.14
N GLY A 272 -10.70 15.08 -7.72
CA GLY A 272 -9.99 15.42 -8.95
C GLY A 272 -8.48 15.53 -8.74
N TRP A 273 -7.99 15.84 -7.51
CA TRP A 273 -6.58 15.78 -7.16
C TRP A 273 -6.12 14.34 -6.95
N GLY A 274 -6.98 13.48 -6.42
CA GLY A 274 -6.76 12.03 -6.36
C GLY A 274 -6.58 11.43 -7.76
N ASP A 275 -7.44 11.84 -8.71
CA ASP A 275 -7.31 11.47 -10.11
C ASP A 275 -6.04 12.09 -10.74
N ALA A 276 -5.72 13.35 -10.47
CA ALA A 276 -4.50 14.00 -10.95
C ALA A 276 -3.24 13.37 -10.36
N LEU A 277 -3.26 12.98 -9.06
CA LEU A 277 -2.17 12.26 -8.42
C LEU A 277 -2.06 10.82 -8.95
N PHE A 278 -3.17 10.17 -9.21
CA PHE A 278 -3.24 8.88 -9.88
C PHE A 278 -2.67 8.97 -11.30
N TRP A 279 -3.07 9.99 -12.07
CA TRP A 279 -2.51 10.29 -13.38
C TRP A 279 -1.02 10.63 -13.33
N TYR A 280 -0.60 11.44 -12.36
CA TYR A 280 0.81 11.76 -12.13
C TYR A 280 1.60 10.48 -11.79
N ARG A 281 1.13 9.67 -10.86
CA ARG A 281 1.76 8.39 -10.48
C ARG A 281 1.75 7.38 -11.63
N SER A 282 0.65 7.26 -12.37
CA SER A 282 0.56 6.31 -13.49
C SER A 282 1.33 6.77 -14.74
N THR A 283 1.61 8.07 -14.88
CA THR A 283 2.31 8.63 -16.05
C THR A 283 3.81 8.79 -15.83
N PHE A 284 4.26 8.94 -14.59
CA PHE A 284 5.63 9.32 -14.24
C PHE A 284 6.33 8.35 -13.28
N GLN A 285 5.65 7.35 -12.75
CA GLN A 285 6.26 6.31 -11.93
C GLN A 285 6.38 5.04 -12.75
N SER A 286 7.63 4.66 -12.98
CA SER A 286 8.12 3.45 -13.60
C SER A 286 7.36 2.21 -13.14
N ASP A 287 7.38 1.17 -13.87
CA ASP A 287 7.20 -0.23 -13.50
C ASP A 287 5.90 -0.91 -13.91
N GLY A 288 5.28 -0.54 -14.93
CA GLY A 288 4.07 -1.14 -15.43
C GLY A 288 2.96 -0.11 -15.44
N THR A 289 3.15 0.89 -16.25
CA THR A 289 2.21 1.99 -16.37
C THR A 289 1.42 1.89 -17.64
N ARG A 290 0.22 2.45 -17.59
CA ARG A 290 -0.53 2.75 -18.79
C ARG A 290 0.20 3.85 -19.57
N ALA A 291 0.54 3.58 -20.82
CA ALA A 291 1.18 4.56 -21.71
C ALA A 291 0.40 4.69 -23.01
N PRO A 292 0.28 5.88 -23.58
CA PRO A 292 -0.21 6.03 -24.95
C PRO A 292 0.81 5.43 -25.93
N HIS A 293 0.34 4.68 -26.93
CA HIS A 293 1.22 4.08 -27.91
C HIS A 293 0.58 4.09 -29.30
N THR A 294 1.33 4.55 -30.30
CA THR A 294 0.84 4.70 -31.68
C THR A 294 0.62 3.39 -32.41
N ALA A 295 1.28 2.31 -31.98
CA ALA A 295 1.15 0.96 -32.51
C ALA A 295 0.25 0.05 -31.64
N ALA A 296 -0.54 0.62 -30.70
CA ALA A 296 -1.49 -0.15 -29.91
C ALA A 296 -2.47 -0.90 -30.83
N PRO A 297 -2.56 -2.24 -30.75
CA PRO A 297 -3.52 -3.02 -31.53
C PRO A 297 -4.97 -2.73 -31.17
N LEU A 298 -5.22 -2.31 -29.92
CA LEU A 298 -6.54 -1.94 -29.43
C LEU A 298 -6.50 -0.53 -28.81
N GLY A 299 -7.38 0.34 -29.25
CA GLY A 299 -7.52 1.68 -28.66
C GLY A 299 -6.30 2.58 -28.83
N GLN A 300 -5.87 3.24 -27.75
CA GLN A 300 -4.78 4.23 -27.76
C GLN A 300 -3.75 4.04 -26.63
N ALA A 301 -3.99 3.12 -25.73
CA ALA A 301 -3.18 2.87 -24.57
C ALA A 301 -2.71 1.42 -24.48
N VAL A 302 -1.59 1.23 -23.80
CA VAL A 302 -0.97 -0.09 -23.59
C VAL A 302 -0.46 -0.18 -22.16
N PHE A 303 -0.23 -1.39 -21.66
CA PHE A 303 0.60 -1.60 -20.49
C PHE A 303 2.07 -1.58 -20.90
N LEU A 304 2.84 -0.71 -20.28
CA LEU A 304 4.28 -0.61 -20.44
C LEU A 304 4.96 -1.12 -19.17
N LEU A 305 5.76 -2.15 -19.31
CA LEU A 305 6.67 -2.63 -18.27
C LEU A 305 8.08 -2.16 -18.60
N THR A 306 8.70 -1.45 -17.66
CA THR A 306 10.06 -0.95 -17.79
C THR A 306 10.98 -1.75 -16.88
N PRO A 307 12.26 -1.99 -17.30
CA PRO A 307 13.22 -2.59 -16.40
C PRO A 307 13.42 -1.66 -15.21
N ASP A 308 13.24 -2.16 -14.02
CA ASP A 308 13.72 -1.50 -12.83
C ASP A 308 15.23 -1.65 -12.75
N ASP A 309 15.89 -0.55 -12.93
CA ASP A 309 17.29 -0.44 -12.59
C ASP A 309 17.35 0.17 -11.18
N PRO A 310 17.63 -0.59 -10.16
CA PRO A 310 18.28 -1.89 -10.01
C PRO A 310 17.51 -2.89 -9.11
N LEU A 311 16.45 -3.50 -9.55
CA LEU A 311 15.84 -4.58 -8.77
C LEU A 311 16.71 -5.83 -8.77
N PRO A 312 16.94 -6.45 -7.61
CA PRO A 312 17.81 -7.61 -7.49
C PRO A 312 17.34 -8.86 -8.25
N PHE A 313 16.15 -8.86 -8.82
CA PHE A 313 15.55 -10.05 -9.44
C PHE A 313 14.97 -9.80 -10.84
N GLY A 314 15.49 -8.80 -11.53
CA GLY A 314 15.33 -8.64 -12.96
C GLY A 314 13.90 -8.57 -13.47
N GLY A 315 13.29 -7.40 -13.43
CA GLY A 315 12.11 -7.10 -14.21
C GLY A 315 10.89 -6.69 -13.40
N SER A 316 10.09 -5.84 -14.01
CA SER A 316 8.79 -5.43 -13.52
C SER A 316 7.75 -6.51 -13.75
N ARG A 317 6.78 -6.60 -12.85
CA ARG A 317 5.64 -7.51 -12.97
C ARG A 317 4.34 -6.76 -12.72
N LEU A 318 3.43 -6.87 -13.65
CA LEU A 318 2.05 -6.43 -13.50
C LEU A 318 1.14 -7.64 -13.29
N SER A 319 0.24 -7.60 -12.31
CA SER A 319 -0.54 -8.77 -11.94
C SER A 319 -2.02 -8.46 -11.76
N GLN A 320 -2.88 -9.40 -12.16
CA GLN A 320 -4.30 -9.38 -11.85
C GLN A 320 -4.71 -10.64 -11.09
N LEU A 321 -5.31 -10.46 -9.91
CA LEU A 321 -5.96 -11.52 -9.16
C LEU A 321 -7.38 -11.71 -9.69
N LEU A 322 -7.75 -12.93 -10.03
CA LEU A 322 -9.11 -13.24 -10.45
C LEU A 322 -10.05 -13.37 -9.23
N PRO A 323 -11.31 -12.94 -9.37
CA PRO A 323 -12.33 -13.15 -8.33
C PRO A 323 -12.45 -14.62 -7.93
N GLY A 324 -12.70 -14.89 -6.65
CA GLY A 324 -12.82 -16.27 -6.15
C GLY A 324 -13.98 -17.07 -6.76
N SER A 325 -15.05 -16.42 -7.19
CA SER A 325 -16.13 -17.04 -7.99
C SER A 325 -15.61 -17.52 -9.32
N THR A 326 -14.94 -16.63 -10.09
CA THR A 326 -14.34 -16.96 -11.38
C THR A 326 -13.32 -18.10 -11.25
N THR A 327 -12.42 -18.03 -10.25
CA THR A 327 -11.45 -19.10 -9.98
C THR A 327 -12.15 -20.45 -9.76
N ARG A 328 -13.25 -20.47 -9.00
CA ARG A 328 -14.02 -21.69 -8.73
C ARG A 328 -14.66 -22.26 -9.99
N ASP A 329 -15.19 -21.41 -10.85
CA ASP A 329 -15.84 -21.81 -12.09
C ASP A 329 -14.85 -22.34 -13.13
N LEU A 330 -13.56 -22.00 -13.02
CA LEU A 330 -12.50 -22.45 -13.91
C LEU A 330 -11.83 -23.76 -13.49
N ARG A 331 -12.05 -24.25 -12.28
CA ARG A 331 -11.45 -25.50 -11.80
C ARG A 331 -11.76 -26.68 -12.72
N GLY A 332 -10.75 -27.47 -13.03
CA GLY A 332 -10.86 -28.65 -13.90
C GLY A 332 -11.12 -28.29 -15.39
N LYS A 333 -11.02 -27.04 -15.77
CA LYS A 333 -11.31 -26.61 -17.13
C LYS A 333 -10.07 -26.06 -17.81
N VAL A 334 -10.03 -26.20 -19.14
CA VAL A 334 -9.03 -25.58 -19.99
C VAL A 334 -9.37 -24.10 -20.17
N VAL A 335 -8.35 -23.28 -20.09
CA VAL A 335 -8.40 -21.84 -20.38
C VAL A 335 -7.37 -21.49 -21.43
N THR A 336 -7.66 -20.47 -22.23
CA THR A 336 -6.72 -19.87 -23.17
C THR A 336 -6.28 -18.52 -22.65
N VAL A 337 -4.97 -18.30 -22.61
CA VAL A 337 -4.33 -17.04 -22.25
C VAL A 337 -3.63 -16.48 -23.47
N GLY A 338 -3.78 -15.19 -23.72
CA GLY A 338 -3.09 -14.54 -24.84
C GLY A 338 -2.92 -13.05 -24.61
N ALA A 339 -2.07 -12.42 -25.43
CA ALA A 339 -1.85 -10.97 -25.45
C ALA A 339 -1.12 -10.56 -26.73
N TRP A 340 -1.32 -9.30 -27.13
CA TRP A 340 -0.39 -8.62 -28.03
C TRP A 340 0.84 -8.21 -27.25
N ILE A 341 2.04 -8.55 -27.76
CA ILE A 341 3.31 -8.33 -27.05
C ILE A 341 4.36 -7.84 -28.03
N TRP A 342 5.13 -6.83 -27.63
CA TRP A 342 6.30 -6.33 -28.35
C TRP A 342 7.23 -5.57 -27.42
N ALA A 343 8.42 -5.21 -27.88
CA ALA A 343 9.42 -4.48 -27.09
C ALA A 343 10.11 -3.40 -27.93
N ASP A 344 10.91 -2.53 -27.31
CA ASP A 344 11.75 -1.56 -28.03
C ASP A 344 12.87 -2.25 -28.82
N GLU A 345 13.33 -3.41 -28.34
CA GLU A 345 14.37 -4.23 -28.99
C GLU A 345 13.97 -5.71 -28.96
N PRO A 346 14.39 -6.52 -29.94
CA PRO A 346 14.13 -7.95 -29.90
C PRO A 346 14.69 -8.59 -28.65
N MET A 347 13.88 -9.35 -27.93
CA MET A 347 14.29 -10.01 -26.71
C MET A 347 13.44 -11.25 -26.40
N SER A 348 13.96 -12.07 -25.49
CA SER A 348 13.25 -13.24 -24.97
C SER A 348 12.53 -12.88 -23.68
N ILE A 349 11.24 -13.19 -23.60
CA ILE A 349 10.43 -12.98 -22.39
C ILE A 349 9.55 -14.18 -22.06
N SER A 350 9.02 -14.19 -20.85
CA SER A 350 7.91 -15.10 -20.52
C SER A 350 6.60 -14.55 -21.06
N MET A 351 5.78 -15.40 -21.70
CA MET A 351 4.38 -15.08 -21.99
C MET A 351 3.64 -14.72 -20.70
N PRO A 352 2.45 -14.08 -20.79
CA PRO A 352 1.63 -13.87 -19.59
C PRO A 352 1.51 -15.15 -18.78
N VAL A 353 1.95 -15.12 -17.52
CA VAL A 353 2.07 -16.31 -16.66
C VAL A 353 0.81 -16.50 -15.84
N LEU A 354 0.05 -17.56 -16.10
CA LEU A 354 -1.07 -17.93 -15.23
C LEU A 354 -0.54 -18.77 -14.06
N THR A 355 -0.69 -18.24 -12.84
CA THR A 355 -0.31 -18.92 -11.61
C THR A 355 -1.54 -19.40 -10.87
N ALA A 356 -1.67 -20.71 -10.69
CA ALA A 356 -2.72 -21.37 -9.95
C ALA A 356 -2.21 -21.82 -8.58
N PHE A 357 -2.62 -21.12 -7.52
CA PHE A 357 -2.28 -21.52 -6.14
C PHE A 357 -3.26 -22.60 -5.67
N LYS A 358 -2.72 -23.68 -5.14
CA LYS A 358 -3.49 -24.81 -4.61
C LYS A 358 -3.78 -24.65 -3.12
N THR A 359 -4.77 -25.36 -2.64
CA THR A 359 -5.03 -25.51 -1.21
C THR A 359 -3.86 -26.29 -0.59
N GLY A 360 -3.00 -25.60 0.16
CA GLY A 360 -1.76 -26.16 0.65
C GLY A 360 -0.59 -25.21 0.47
N ARG A 361 0.41 -25.50 -0.27
CA ARG A 361 1.57 -24.62 -0.46
C ARG A 361 2.12 -24.63 -1.90
N ASP A 362 1.52 -25.39 -2.76
CA ASP A 362 1.99 -25.55 -4.14
C ASP A 362 1.28 -24.58 -5.06
N ALA A 363 2.01 -24.12 -6.07
CA ALA A 363 1.46 -23.33 -7.17
C ALA A 363 1.87 -23.96 -8.50
N ASP A 364 0.90 -24.15 -9.39
CA ASP A 364 1.17 -24.47 -10.77
C ASP A 364 1.35 -23.18 -11.56
N GLN A 365 2.37 -23.12 -12.38
CA GLN A 365 2.65 -21.99 -13.26
C GLN A 365 2.81 -22.49 -14.70
N ALA A 366 2.00 -21.94 -15.60
CA ALA A 366 2.22 -22.13 -17.03
C ALA A 366 3.20 -21.04 -17.50
N VAL A 367 4.47 -21.39 -17.65
CA VAL A 367 5.53 -20.49 -18.09
C VAL A 367 5.98 -20.93 -19.49
N ASN A 368 5.72 -20.08 -20.48
CA ASN A 368 6.18 -20.25 -21.85
C ASN A 368 7.10 -19.10 -22.23
N THR A 369 8.30 -19.39 -22.70
CA THR A 369 9.24 -18.38 -23.18
C THR A 369 9.05 -18.16 -24.67
N ILE A 370 9.05 -16.89 -25.08
CA ILE A 370 8.89 -16.48 -26.49
C ILE A 370 9.94 -15.44 -26.85
N GLU A 371 10.28 -15.40 -28.13
CA GLU A 371 11.06 -14.32 -28.72
C GLU A 371 10.09 -13.25 -29.23
N ILE A 372 10.25 -12.02 -28.77
CA ILE A 372 9.45 -10.88 -29.19
C ILE A 372 10.29 -9.90 -30.02
N SER A 373 9.61 -9.17 -30.88
CA SER A 373 10.21 -8.16 -31.76
C SER A 373 9.71 -6.76 -31.40
N THR A 374 10.07 -5.79 -32.24
CA THR A 374 9.61 -4.40 -32.13
C THR A 374 8.21 -4.16 -32.74
N ILE A 375 7.61 -5.19 -33.30
CA ILE A 375 6.28 -5.15 -33.93
C ILE A 375 5.30 -5.91 -33.04
N PRO A 376 4.08 -5.38 -32.77
CA PRO A 376 3.07 -6.10 -32.02
C PRO A 376 2.72 -7.43 -32.70
N VAL A 377 2.85 -8.52 -31.94
CA VAL A 377 2.47 -9.88 -32.35
C VAL A 377 1.59 -10.46 -31.27
N PHE A 378 0.53 -11.16 -31.68
CA PHE A 378 -0.35 -11.85 -30.75
C PHE A 378 0.21 -13.23 -30.44
N TYR A 379 0.31 -13.55 -29.16
CA TYR A 379 0.74 -14.85 -28.66
C TYR A 379 -0.32 -15.41 -27.74
N ALA A 380 -0.64 -16.69 -27.86
CA ALA A 380 -1.56 -17.36 -26.96
C ALA A 380 -1.12 -18.78 -26.64
N TYR A 381 -1.61 -19.32 -25.52
CA TYR A 381 -1.43 -20.71 -25.13
C TYR A 381 -2.63 -21.20 -24.32
N GLN A 382 -2.78 -22.52 -24.24
CA GLN A 382 -3.83 -23.17 -23.48
C GLN A 382 -3.23 -23.85 -22.28
N THR A 383 -3.96 -23.84 -21.14
CA THR A 383 -3.57 -24.53 -19.93
C THR A 383 -4.78 -25.03 -19.14
N LEU A 384 -4.58 -26.13 -18.39
CA LEU A 384 -5.60 -26.68 -17.51
C LEU A 384 -5.50 -26.06 -16.13
N VAL A 385 -6.62 -25.54 -15.60
CA VAL A 385 -6.72 -25.08 -14.21
C VAL A 385 -7.00 -26.29 -13.33
N ALA A 386 -6.11 -26.61 -12.39
CA ALA A 386 -6.26 -27.76 -11.51
C ALA A 386 -7.52 -27.68 -10.64
N GLU A 387 -8.13 -28.81 -10.33
CA GLU A 387 -9.35 -28.93 -9.51
C GLU A 387 -9.19 -28.34 -8.11
N ASN A 388 -8.00 -28.42 -7.52
CA ASN A 388 -7.69 -27.94 -6.18
C ASN A 388 -7.16 -26.49 -6.14
N THR A 389 -7.32 -25.73 -7.24
CA THR A 389 -6.90 -24.32 -7.31
C THR A 389 -7.71 -23.50 -6.32
N SER A 390 -7.04 -22.75 -5.44
CA SER A 390 -7.66 -21.83 -4.49
C SER A 390 -7.76 -20.40 -5.05
N THR A 391 -6.71 -19.94 -5.71
CA THR A 391 -6.64 -18.60 -6.33
C THR A 391 -5.90 -18.64 -7.66
N LEU A 392 -6.30 -17.77 -8.60
CA LEU A 392 -5.65 -17.59 -9.90
C LEU A 392 -5.14 -16.17 -10.03
N HIS A 393 -3.89 -16.06 -10.46
CA HIS A 393 -3.24 -14.79 -10.79
C HIS A 393 -2.72 -14.84 -12.22
N LEU A 394 -2.96 -13.80 -12.98
CA LEU A 394 -2.27 -13.57 -14.24
C LEU A 394 -1.19 -12.52 -14.06
N HIS A 395 0.03 -12.81 -14.54
CA HIS A 395 1.18 -11.93 -14.43
C HIS A 395 1.70 -11.58 -15.81
N LEU A 396 2.07 -10.32 -16.00
CA LEU A 396 2.84 -9.83 -17.14
C LEU A 396 4.28 -9.57 -16.66
N GLU A 397 5.25 -9.99 -17.43
CA GLU A 397 6.68 -9.86 -17.08
C GLU A 397 7.45 -9.18 -18.24
N ASN A 398 8.51 -8.45 -17.91
CA ASN A 398 9.41 -7.84 -18.90
C ASN A 398 10.77 -8.52 -18.92
N ALA A 399 10.85 -9.75 -18.47
CA ALA A 399 12.06 -10.55 -18.42
C ALA A 399 11.77 -12.00 -18.81
N SER A 400 12.77 -12.70 -19.28
CA SER A 400 12.75 -14.14 -19.36
C SER A 400 13.35 -14.73 -18.08
N ARG A 401 12.67 -15.74 -17.53
CA ARG A 401 13.24 -16.52 -16.41
C ARG A 401 14.45 -17.37 -16.84
N ALA A 402 14.61 -17.56 -18.15
CA ALA A 402 15.69 -18.36 -18.73
C ALA A 402 16.85 -17.53 -19.29
N ALA A 403 16.68 -16.22 -19.45
CA ALA A 403 17.67 -15.31 -19.98
C ALA A 403 17.82 -14.08 -19.08
N ASP A 404 19.04 -13.65 -18.84
CA ASP A 404 19.40 -12.47 -18.06
C ASP A 404 19.12 -11.17 -18.86
N GLN A 405 17.94 -11.10 -19.50
CA GLN A 405 17.53 -9.95 -20.31
C GLN A 405 16.31 -9.27 -19.70
N THR A 406 16.40 -7.98 -19.53
CA THR A 406 15.29 -7.12 -19.14
C THR A 406 15.20 -5.96 -20.13
N GLY A 407 13.98 -5.55 -20.46
CA GLY A 407 13.74 -4.47 -21.40
C GLY A 407 12.39 -3.80 -21.20
N LYS A 408 12.11 -2.81 -22.02
CA LYS A 408 10.76 -2.24 -22.11
C LYS A 408 9.89 -3.17 -22.92
N VAL A 409 8.83 -3.66 -22.32
CA VAL A 409 7.86 -4.56 -22.93
C VAL A 409 6.47 -3.93 -22.89
N TYR A 410 5.79 -4.01 -24.01
CA TYR A 410 4.44 -3.50 -24.18
C TYR A 410 3.47 -4.66 -24.28
N TYR A 411 2.31 -4.51 -23.62
CA TYR A 411 1.20 -5.46 -23.65
C TYR A 411 -0.09 -4.75 -23.99
N ASP A 412 -0.90 -5.40 -24.82
CA ASP A 412 -2.24 -4.92 -25.16
C ASP A 412 -3.18 -6.10 -25.40
N GLY A 413 -4.50 -5.87 -25.29
CA GLY A 413 -5.52 -6.87 -25.57
C GLY A 413 -5.28 -8.20 -24.88
N ILE A 414 -4.89 -8.16 -23.60
CA ILE A 414 -4.61 -9.36 -22.81
C ILE A 414 -5.91 -10.13 -22.62
N VAL A 415 -5.88 -11.43 -22.81
CA VAL A 415 -7.07 -12.27 -22.68
C VAL A 415 -6.82 -13.46 -21.78
N LEU A 416 -7.82 -13.74 -20.96
CA LEU A 416 -8.02 -15.02 -20.29
C LEU A 416 -9.45 -15.46 -20.58
N ALA A 417 -9.62 -16.51 -21.32
CA ALA A 417 -10.91 -17.04 -21.72
C ALA A 417 -11.09 -18.50 -21.34
N LEU A 418 -12.33 -18.88 -20.97
CA LEU A 418 -12.68 -20.26 -20.71
C LEU A 418 -12.82 -21.00 -22.05
N GLY A 419 -12.10 -22.08 -22.20
CA GLY A 419 -12.15 -22.94 -23.39
C GLY A 419 -10.84 -22.95 -24.18
N GLU A 420 -10.88 -23.65 -25.30
CA GLU A 420 -9.77 -23.79 -26.24
C GLU A 420 -10.03 -22.89 -27.45
N TYR A 421 -9.14 -21.92 -27.66
CA TYR A 421 -9.19 -20.98 -28.78
C TYR A 421 -7.94 -21.09 -29.65
N PRO A 422 -8.00 -20.69 -30.95
CA PRO A 422 -6.84 -20.71 -31.84
C PRO A 422 -5.68 -19.88 -31.28
N ALA A 423 -4.50 -20.47 -31.16
CA ALA A 423 -3.32 -19.79 -30.61
C ALA A 423 -2.61 -18.88 -31.64
N ASP A 424 -2.88 -19.07 -32.93
CA ASP A 424 -2.29 -18.37 -34.07
C ASP A 424 -3.15 -17.21 -34.57
N GLU A 425 -4.31 -16.98 -33.97
CA GLU A 425 -5.24 -15.91 -34.34
C GLU A 425 -5.58 -15.05 -33.13
N ALA A 426 -5.65 -13.74 -33.29
CA ALA A 426 -6.06 -12.83 -32.22
C ALA A 426 -7.58 -12.69 -32.16
N PRO A 427 -8.18 -12.50 -30.96
CA PRO A 427 -9.59 -12.20 -30.85
C PRO A 427 -9.98 -10.91 -31.59
N ALA A 428 -11.12 -10.92 -32.25
CA ALA A 428 -11.78 -9.74 -32.76
C ALA A 428 -12.73 -9.19 -31.69
N TRP A 429 -12.33 -8.10 -31.05
CA TRP A 429 -13.07 -7.51 -29.93
C TRP A 429 -14.20 -6.58 -30.42
N ASP A 430 -15.33 -6.58 -29.70
CA ASP A 430 -16.44 -5.68 -29.96
C ASP A 430 -16.14 -4.20 -29.64
N GLY A 431 -15.09 -3.96 -28.86
CA GLY A 431 -14.67 -2.63 -28.44
C GLY A 431 -13.26 -2.60 -27.84
N PRO A 432 -12.74 -1.38 -27.58
CA PRO A 432 -11.36 -1.20 -27.13
C PRO A 432 -11.09 -1.74 -25.71
N LEU A 433 -12.12 -2.02 -24.91
CA LEU A 433 -11.96 -2.57 -23.57
C LEU A 433 -11.65 -4.08 -23.56
N ALA A 434 -11.74 -4.75 -24.72
CA ALA A 434 -11.47 -6.18 -24.86
C ALA A 434 -12.28 -7.07 -23.90
N GLU A 435 -13.57 -6.77 -23.71
CA GLU A 435 -14.44 -7.52 -22.78
C GLU A 435 -15.14 -8.70 -23.46
N SER A 436 -15.64 -8.51 -24.69
CA SER A 436 -16.33 -9.52 -25.49
C SER A 436 -15.98 -9.40 -26.96
N GLY A 437 -16.17 -10.49 -27.70
CA GLY A 437 -15.92 -10.52 -29.14
C GLY A 437 -16.01 -11.92 -29.71
N THR A 438 -15.28 -12.16 -30.79
CA THR A 438 -15.14 -13.48 -31.41
C THR A 438 -13.67 -13.87 -31.50
N TRP A 439 -13.35 -15.17 -31.29
CA TRP A 439 -12.02 -15.71 -31.42
C TRP A 439 -12.07 -16.99 -32.29
N GLY A 440 -11.54 -16.90 -33.48
CA GLY A 440 -11.94 -17.81 -34.55
C GLY A 440 -13.45 -17.68 -34.82
N ASP A 441 -14.13 -18.81 -34.94
CA ASP A 441 -15.58 -18.85 -35.12
C ASP A 441 -16.39 -18.89 -33.81
N MET A 442 -15.78 -18.69 -32.68
CA MET A 442 -16.38 -18.83 -31.36
C MET A 442 -16.55 -17.47 -30.66
N ALA A 443 -17.69 -17.28 -29.98
CA ALA A 443 -17.83 -16.16 -29.07
C ALA A 443 -16.85 -16.25 -27.91
N VAL A 444 -16.22 -15.15 -27.57
CA VAL A 444 -15.28 -15.05 -26.45
C VAL A 444 -15.71 -13.98 -25.45
N THR A 445 -15.59 -14.31 -24.18
CA THR A 445 -15.71 -13.34 -23.08
C THR A 445 -14.40 -13.34 -22.32
N ASN A 446 -13.83 -12.16 -22.15
CA ASN A 446 -12.60 -12.00 -21.40
C ASN A 446 -12.90 -12.00 -19.90
N LEU A 447 -12.20 -12.81 -19.15
CA LEU A 447 -12.34 -12.91 -17.69
C LEU A 447 -11.51 -11.85 -16.95
N LEU A 448 -10.66 -11.11 -17.67
CA LEU A 448 -9.85 -10.02 -17.15
C LEU A 448 -10.60 -8.70 -17.24
N ARG A 449 -10.27 -7.78 -16.36
CA ARG A 449 -10.76 -6.42 -16.37
C ARG A 449 -9.67 -5.47 -16.85
N ASN A 450 -10.06 -4.44 -17.59
CA ASN A 450 -9.13 -3.47 -18.18
C ASN A 450 -7.97 -4.14 -18.94
N ALA A 451 -8.31 -5.08 -19.78
CA ALA A 451 -7.33 -5.96 -20.45
C ALA A 451 -6.53 -5.27 -21.57
N SER A 452 -6.94 -4.08 -21.97
CA SER A 452 -6.31 -3.26 -23.03
C SER A 452 -5.77 -1.92 -22.52
N ALA A 453 -5.73 -1.71 -21.21
CA ALA A 453 -5.32 -0.43 -20.58
C ALA A 453 -6.20 0.78 -20.96
N GLU A 454 -7.37 0.60 -21.57
CA GLU A 454 -8.23 1.70 -22.00
C GLU A 454 -9.14 2.24 -20.90
N ASP A 455 -9.42 1.45 -19.85
CA ASP A 455 -10.18 1.92 -18.70
C ASP A 455 -9.32 2.81 -17.81
N ILE A 456 -9.68 4.09 -17.75
CA ILE A 456 -9.02 5.13 -16.95
C ILE A 456 -9.76 5.47 -15.67
N GLY A 457 -10.84 4.75 -15.37
CA GLY A 457 -11.66 5.01 -14.20
C GLY A 457 -10.93 4.76 -12.88
N PRO A 458 -11.07 5.66 -11.87
CA PRO A 458 -10.36 5.54 -10.59
C PRO A 458 -10.83 4.35 -9.74
N ARG A 459 -11.90 3.67 -10.14
CA ARG A 459 -12.56 2.63 -9.35
C ARG A 459 -12.10 1.20 -9.61
N VAL A 460 -11.27 0.96 -10.63
CA VAL A 460 -10.83 -0.39 -10.98
C VAL A 460 -9.35 -0.38 -11.27
N LYS A 461 -8.53 -0.71 -10.30
CA LYS A 461 -7.14 -1.15 -10.51
C LYS A 461 -7.12 -2.68 -10.47
N PRO A 462 -7.54 -3.41 -11.51
CA PRO A 462 -7.48 -4.87 -11.52
C PRO A 462 -6.02 -5.34 -11.60
N TRP A 463 -5.16 -4.56 -12.23
CA TRP A 463 -3.73 -4.81 -12.34
C TRP A 463 -3.01 -4.10 -11.20
N VAL A 464 -2.27 -4.86 -10.41
CA VAL A 464 -1.51 -4.36 -9.25
C VAL A 464 -0.04 -4.40 -9.63
N ASP A 465 0.60 -3.22 -9.60
CA ASP A 465 2.05 -3.11 -9.72
C ASP A 465 2.70 -3.84 -8.54
N ARG A 466 3.54 -4.79 -8.83
CA ARG A 466 4.38 -5.44 -7.84
C ARG A 466 5.83 -5.18 -8.18
N ILE A 467 6.41 -4.20 -7.52
CA ILE A 467 7.84 -4.00 -7.47
C ILE A 467 8.40 -5.09 -6.56
N GLY A 468 9.40 -5.82 -7.04
CA GLY A 468 10.07 -6.85 -6.27
C GLY A 468 9.22 -8.11 -6.08
N SER A 469 9.02 -8.88 -7.14
CA SER A 469 8.58 -10.24 -6.95
C SER A 469 9.70 -11.03 -6.31
N ARG A 470 9.44 -11.60 -5.14
CA ARG A 470 10.24 -12.74 -4.69
C ARG A 470 10.27 -13.76 -5.84
N VAL A 471 11.39 -13.90 -6.51
CA VAL A 471 11.75 -15.19 -7.06
C VAL A 471 11.98 -16.04 -5.81
N ILE A 472 10.99 -16.81 -5.43
CA ILE A 472 11.20 -17.88 -4.47
C ILE A 472 12.15 -18.82 -5.23
N PRO A 473 13.40 -18.98 -4.80
CA PRO A 473 14.18 -20.09 -5.29
C PRO A 473 13.35 -21.33 -5.03
N ASP A 474 13.53 -22.37 -5.80
CA ASP A 474 12.77 -23.63 -5.90
C ASP A 474 12.55 -24.41 -4.58
N SER A 475 12.49 -23.74 -3.46
CA SER A 475 12.33 -24.28 -2.10
C SER A 475 10.87 -24.34 -1.62
N GLY A 476 9.88 -24.31 -2.53
CA GLY A 476 8.53 -24.80 -2.24
C GLY A 476 7.76 -24.13 -1.09
N ARG A 477 8.02 -22.85 -0.74
CA ARG A 477 7.28 -22.17 0.33
C ARG A 477 6.50 -20.98 -0.20
N PRO A 478 5.16 -21.01 -0.14
CA PRO A 478 4.35 -19.83 -0.35
C PRO A 478 4.54 -18.87 0.83
N SER A 479 4.97 -17.64 0.54
CA SER A 479 4.76 -16.56 1.49
C SER A 479 3.26 -16.39 1.67
N LEU A 480 2.79 -16.45 2.92
CA LEU A 480 1.45 -16.05 3.30
C LEU A 480 1.30 -14.56 2.97
N ILE A 481 0.71 -14.27 1.83
CA ILE A 481 0.26 -12.91 1.53
C ILE A 481 -1.13 -12.83 2.15
N LEU A 482 -1.23 -12.31 3.36
CA LEU A 482 -2.48 -11.86 3.94
C LEU A 482 -2.92 -10.62 3.15
N TYR A 483 -3.83 -10.83 2.20
CA TYR A 483 -4.57 -9.71 1.63
C TYR A 483 -5.55 -9.21 2.70
N SER A 484 -5.36 -8.02 3.20
CA SER A 484 -6.46 -7.29 3.80
C SER A 484 -7.37 -6.87 2.66
N VAL A 485 -8.46 -7.62 2.50
CA VAL A 485 -9.63 -7.19 1.73
C VAL A 485 -10.38 -6.20 2.61
N ILE A 486 -10.31 -4.92 2.31
CA ILE A 486 -11.37 -3.95 2.60
C ILE A 486 -11.65 -3.20 1.31
#